data_69a96abb14d748cd337981d7d8e2aa43
#
_entry.id   69a96abb14d748cd337981d7d8e2aa43
#
_cell.length_a   1.000
_cell.length_b   1.000
_cell.length_c   1.000
_cell.angle_alpha   90.00
_cell.angle_beta   90.00
_cell.angle_gamma   90.00
#
_symmetry.space_group_name_H-M   'P 1'
#
loop_
_entity.id
_entity.type
_entity.pdbx_description
1 polymer ?
#
loop_
_entity_poly.entity_id
_entity_poly.type
_entity_poly.pdbx_seq_one_letter_code
_entity_poly.pdbx_strand_id
1 'polypeptide(L)'
;MSTEVDPKLAERFTLKAFVEACLVLEEGVAGIRDVDLGMMMGTGMIPGPFARADLRGLDDVLAALEQAEEDWGEHFEPPLILRRLVAQGRLGAESGQGFYPYPKPEAGYEQAPVKLDRRGDVAVLWLDNPPANSLSPDVVEAFERAWGEVDGQVAAVVVASPNPALFCAGADIKAFTRMDAEAGRDQLARVHAFGRAMERSRTLTIAAVNGTALGGGCELAMACDVRIAAFSASFGQPEINLGIIPGFGGTQRLPRLVGRAKALEMNTIGDPVSAEEAYEYGLVNRVVADHELFDTAMAWARKIARQAPLAIEQLKRVSGADGFEAGLAAEREAFATVFASEDAREGIAAFVERRRPRFRGA
;
A
#
# COMPACT_ATOMS: atom_id res chain seq x y z
N MET A 1 8.16 -17.36 -41.08
CA MET A 1 9.57 -17.07 -40.79
C MET A 1 9.57 -16.29 -39.48
N SER A 2 9.90 -16.91 -38.33
CA SER A 2 10.17 -16.16 -37.12
C SER A 2 11.55 -15.54 -37.34
N THR A 3 11.61 -14.22 -37.55
CA THR A 3 12.84 -13.46 -37.48
C THR A 3 13.29 -13.48 -36.02
N GLU A 4 14.21 -14.35 -35.68
CA GLU A 4 14.92 -14.31 -34.41
C GLU A 4 15.63 -12.95 -34.34
N VAL A 5 15.24 -12.10 -33.42
CA VAL A 5 15.87 -10.79 -33.20
C VAL A 5 17.26 -11.04 -32.65
N ASP A 6 18.30 -10.43 -33.24
CA ASP A 6 19.66 -10.51 -32.72
C ASP A 6 19.66 -10.09 -31.23
N PRO A 7 20.09 -10.96 -30.29
CA PRO A 7 20.11 -10.67 -28.85
C PRO A 7 20.88 -9.38 -28.52
N LYS A 8 21.97 -9.08 -29.22
CA LYS A 8 22.74 -7.83 -29.02
C LYS A 8 21.94 -6.60 -29.41
N LEU A 9 21.16 -6.70 -30.49
CA LEU A 9 20.31 -5.61 -30.95
C LEU A 9 19.14 -5.39 -29.93
N ALA A 10 18.53 -6.47 -29.46
CA ALA A 10 17.48 -6.41 -28.44
C ALA A 10 17.98 -5.76 -27.13
N GLU A 11 19.17 -6.17 -26.69
CA GLU A 11 19.83 -5.60 -25.51
C GLU A 11 20.08 -4.10 -25.68
N ARG A 12 20.65 -3.69 -26.82
CA ARG A 12 20.92 -2.30 -27.14
C ARG A 12 19.65 -1.43 -27.11
N PHE A 13 18.53 -1.93 -27.65
CA PHE A 13 17.25 -1.23 -27.59
C PHE A 13 16.71 -1.12 -26.17
N THR A 14 16.81 -2.19 -25.39
CA THR A 14 16.33 -2.20 -24.00
C THR A 14 17.10 -1.22 -23.14
N LEU A 15 18.44 -1.22 -23.23
CA LEU A 15 19.28 -0.29 -22.47
C LEU A 15 19.02 1.17 -22.90
N LYS A 16 18.90 1.42 -24.21
CA LYS A 16 18.63 2.77 -24.70
C LYS A 16 17.25 3.28 -24.27
N ALA A 17 16.22 2.44 -24.35
CA ALA A 17 14.88 2.79 -23.85
C ALA A 17 14.89 3.13 -22.36
N PHE A 18 15.67 2.41 -21.57
CA PHE A 18 15.84 2.70 -20.15
C PHE A 18 16.57 4.02 -19.90
N VAL A 19 17.65 4.31 -20.63
CA VAL A 19 18.36 5.61 -20.52
C VAL A 19 17.41 6.76 -20.83
N GLU A 20 16.66 6.69 -21.94
CA GLU A 20 15.69 7.74 -22.30
C GLU A 20 14.57 7.88 -21.26
N ALA A 21 14.08 6.77 -20.71
CA ALA A 21 13.11 6.79 -19.64
C ALA A 21 13.64 7.52 -18.37
N CYS A 22 14.91 7.26 -18.02
CA CYS A 22 15.56 7.96 -16.90
C CYS A 22 15.71 9.46 -17.17
N LEU A 23 16.06 9.87 -18.37
CA LEU A 23 16.16 11.30 -18.74
C LEU A 23 14.81 12.00 -18.63
N VAL A 24 13.75 11.39 -19.13
CA VAL A 24 12.36 11.90 -18.97
C VAL A 24 12.00 12.12 -17.50
N LEU A 25 12.40 11.18 -16.64
CA LEU A 25 12.17 11.26 -15.19
C LEU A 25 13.03 12.35 -14.53
N GLU A 26 14.33 12.44 -14.87
CA GLU A 26 15.26 13.43 -14.32
C GLU A 26 14.92 14.87 -14.74
N GLU A 27 14.38 15.05 -15.93
CA GLU A 27 13.86 16.33 -16.44
C GLU A 27 12.49 16.70 -15.83
N GLY A 28 11.86 15.79 -15.09
CA GLY A 28 10.56 16.00 -14.45
C GLY A 28 9.39 16.08 -15.43
N VAL A 29 9.54 15.51 -16.63
CA VAL A 29 8.51 15.51 -17.68
C VAL A 29 7.39 14.52 -17.34
N ALA A 30 7.73 13.32 -16.83
CA ALA A 30 6.77 12.30 -16.43
C ALA A 30 7.30 11.47 -15.26
N GLY A 31 6.38 10.91 -14.46
CA GLY A 31 6.71 10.02 -13.35
C GLY A 31 7.08 8.61 -13.81
N ILE A 32 7.69 7.83 -12.91
CA ILE A 32 8.12 6.43 -13.14
C ILE A 32 6.97 5.60 -13.73
N ARG A 33 5.79 5.67 -13.10
CA ARG A 33 4.60 4.94 -13.51
C ARG A 33 4.08 5.37 -14.88
N ASP A 34 4.04 6.68 -15.15
CA ASP A 34 3.51 7.20 -16.41
C ASP A 34 4.38 6.79 -17.59
N VAL A 35 5.70 6.81 -17.41
CA VAL A 35 6.66 6.33 -18.41
C VAL A 35 6.46 4.83 -18.67
N ASP A 36 6.41 4.00 -17.61
CA ASP A 36 6.22 2.56 -17.76
C ASP A 36 4.89 2.24 -18.45
N LEU A 37 3.77 2.84 -18.02
CA LEU A 37 2.45 2.64 -18.64
C LEU A 37 2.42 3.14 -20.09
N GLY A 38 3.01 4.30 -20.37
CA GLY A 38 3.10 4.85 -21.72
C GLY A 38 3.87 3.92 -22.66
N MET A 39 4.98 3.36 -22.21
CA MET A 39 5.79 2.40 -22.96
C MET A 39 5.06 1.06 -23.16
N MET A 40 4.40 0.56 -22.12
CA MET A 40 3.60 -0.67 -22.22
C MET A 40 2.46 -0.53 -23.23
N MET A 41 1.71 0.56 -23.17
CA MET A 41 0.53 0.78 -24.03
C MET A 41 0.92 1.24 -25.45
N GLY A 42 1.94 2.07 -25.57
CA GLY A 42 2.35 2.66 -26.86
C GLY A 42 3.26 1.78 -27.69
N THR A 43 4.13 1.00 -27.06
CA THR A 43 5.15 0.19 -27.76
C THR A 43 5.01 -1.32 -27.56
N GLY A 44 4.17 -1.75 -26.60
CA GLY A 44 4.06 -3.16 -26.21
C GLY A 44 5.22 -3.66 -25.35
N MET A 45 6.06 -2.78 -24.80
CA MET A 45 7.15 -3.16 -23.88
C MET A 45 6.58 -3.57 -22.53
N ILE A 46 6.38 -4.86 -22.29
CA ILE A 46 5.85 -5.43 -21.06
C ILE A 46 6.90 -6.30 -20.38
N PRO A 47 7.28 -6.01 -19.10
CA PRO A 47 6.98 -4.78 -18.34
C PRO A 47 7.66 -3.56 -18.93
N GLY A 48 7.25 -2.36 -18.45
CA GLY A 48 7.87 -1.09 -18.86
C GLY A 48 9.34 -0.98 -18.44
N PRO A 49 10.05 0.07 -18.90
CA PRO A 49 11.50 0.16 -18.76
C PRO A 49 11.99 0.15 -17.30
N PHE A 50 11.33 0.83 -16.38
CA PHE A 50 11.75 0.86 -14.97
C PHE A 50 11.47 -0.46 -14.25
N ALA A 51 10.27 -1.02 -14.42
CA ALA A 51 9.95 -2.31 -13.83
C ALA A 51 10.82 -3.44 -14.43
N ARG A 52 11.17 -3.37 -15.72
CA ARG A 52 12.08 -4.31 -16.37
C ARG A 52 13.50 -4.22 -15.79
N ALA A 53 13.99 -3.00 -15.55
CA ALA A 53 15.30 -2.78 -14.93
C ALA A 53 15.34 -3.32 -13.48
N ASP A 54 14.30 -3.06 -12.70
CA ASP A 54 14.16 -3.59 -11.34
C ASP A 54 14.14 -5.12 -11.29
N LEU A 55 13.47 -5.78 -12.25
CA LEU A 55 13.44 -7.24 -12.34
C LEU A 55 14.76 -7.86 -12.78
N ARG A 56 15.57 -7.12 -13.55
CA ARG A 56 16.90 -7.56 -13.96
C ARG A 56 17.94 -7.41 -12.84
N GLY A 57 17.77 -6.41 -11.97
CA GLY A 57 18.77 -5.92 -11.02
C GLY A 57 19.42 -4.64 -11.51
N LEU A 58 19.33 -3.56 -10.71
CA LEU A 58 19.83 -2.25 -11.11
C LEU A 58 21.35 -2.17 -11.15
N ASP A 59 22.06 -2.99 -10.39
CA ASP A 59 23.51 -3.18 -10.46
C ASP A 59 23.92 -3.87 -11.76
N ASP A 60 23.20 -4.91 -12.19
CA ASP A 60 23.41 -5.56 -13.49
C ASP A 60 23.12 -4.60 -14.66
N VAL A 61 22.08 -3.76 -14.54
CA VAL A 61 21.76 -2.74 -15.54
C VAL A 61 22.84 -1.67 -15.58
N LEU A 62 23.38 -1.25 -14.44
CA LEU A 62 24.49 -0.30 -14.36
C LEU A 62 25.73 -0.85 -15.04
N ALA A 63 26.15 -2.07 -14.73
CA ALA A 63 27.29 -2.71 -15.36
C ALA A 63 27.12 -2.88 -16.88
N ALA A 64 25.91 -3.24 -17.31
CA ALA A 64 25.59 -3.37 -18.74
C ALA A 64 25.64 -2.03 -19.49
N LEU A 65 25.23 -0.92 -18.83
CA LEU A 65 25.32 0.42 -19.42
C LEU A 65 26.76 0.93 -19.47
N GLU A 66 27.58 0.68 -18.44
CA GLU A 66 29.01 1.01 -18.46
C GLU A 66 29.74 0.30 -19.61
N GLN A 67 29.44 -0.99 -19.83
CA GLN A 67 29.99 -1.71 -20.99
C GLN A 67 29.43 -1.19 -22.32
N ALA A 68 28.14 -0.82 -22.35
CA ALA A 68 27.52 -0.27 -23.56
C ALA A 68 28.07 1.12 -23.94
N GLU A 69 28.44 1.93 -22.95
CA GLU A 69 29.11 3.23 -23.15
C GLU A 69 30.50 3.03 -23.79
N GLU A 70 31.27 2.04 -23.32
CA GLU A 70 32.57 1.68 -23.93
C GLU A 70 32.41 1.18 -25.37
N ASP A 71 31.40 0.34 -25.62
CA ASP A 71 31.21 -0.32 -26.93
C ASP A 71 30.55 0.61 -27.97
N TRP A 72 29.64 1.49 -27.56
CA TRP A 72 28.73 2.24 -28.44
C TRP A 72 28.72 3.75 -28.20
N GLY A 73 29.46 4.24 -27.20
CA GLY A 73 29.67 5.65 -26.92
C GLY A 73 28.71 6.27 -25.89
N GLU A 74 28.91 7.56 -25.64
CA GLU A 74 28.29 8.36 -24.56
C GLU A 74 26.75 8.34 -24.49
N HIS A 75 26.09 7.92 -25.57
CA HIS A 75 24.63 7.78 -25.60
C HIS A 75 24.09 6.69 -24.64
N PHE A 76 24.98 5.90 -24.09
CA PHE A 76 24.71 4.86 -23.11
C PHE A 76 25.25 5.19 -21.72
N GLU A 77 25.72 6.42 -21.49
CA GLU A 77 26.15 6.87 -20.16
C GLU A 77 25.07 6.55 -19.11
N PRO A 78 25.44 5.83 -18.02
CA PRO A 78 24.49 5.46 -16.99
C PRO A 78 23.87 6.68 -16.31
N PRO A 79 22.52 6.81 -16.28
CA PRO A 79 21.80 7.94 -15.70
C PRO A 79 22.13 8.12 -14.22
N LEU A 80 22.11 9.37 -13.75
CA LEU A 80 22.45 9.71 -12.37
C LEU A 80 21.51 9.01 -11.37
N ILE A 81 20.23 8.90 -11.69
CA ILE A 81 19.25 8.23 -10.82
C ILE A 81 19.60 6.75 -10.61
N LEU A 82 20.03 6.03 -11.66
CA LEU A 82 20.46 4.64 -11.56
C LEU A 82 21.66 4.51 -10.61
N ARG A 83 22.70 5.32 -10.84
CA ARG A 83 23.89 5.34 -9.96
C ARG A 83 23.56 5.60 -8.51
N ARG A 84 22.59 6.52 -8.25
CA ARG A 84 22.11 6.83 -6.89
C ARG A 84 21.36 5.67 -6.24
N LEU A 85 20.46 5.01 -6.97
CA LEU A 85 19.73 3.86 -6.46
C LEU A 85 20.67 2.73 -6.09
N VAL A 86 21.60 2.38 -6.97
CA VAL A 86 22.61 1.33 -6.73
C VAL A 86 23.48 1.68 -5.52
N ALA A 87 23.96 2.93 -5.41
CA ALA A 87 24.75 3.39 -4.27
C ALA A 87 23.98 3.34 -2.92
N GLN A 88 22.65 3.40 -2.95
CA GLN A 88 21.77 3.26 -1.80
C GLN A 88 21.42 1.81 -1.47
N GLY A 89 21.89 0.83 -2.27
CA GLY A 89 21.54 -0.58 -2.12
C GLY A 89 20.09 -0.89 -2.57
N ARG A 90 19.47 -0.01 -3.35
CA ARG A 90 18.15 -0.19 -3.97
C ARG A 90 18.36 -0.84 -5.32
N LEU A 91 18.47 -2.18 -5.32
CA LEU A 91 18.89 -2.95 -6.50
C LEU A 91 17.73 -3.56 -7.29
N GLY A 92 16.50 -3.19 -6.98
CA GLY A 92 15.30 -3.72 -7.65
C GLY A 92 14.60 -4.81 -6.84
N ALA A 93 13.96 -5.77 -7.56
CA ALA A 93 13.10 -6.77 -6.95
C ALA A 93 13.82 -7.65 -5.93
N GLU A 94 15.04 -8.07 -6.19
CA GLU A 94 15.83 -8.91 -5.27
C GLU A 94 16.14 -8.20 -3.96
N SER A 95 16.47 -6.91 -4.00
CA SER A 95 16.69 -6.10 -2.80
C SER A 95 15.40 -5.69 -2.09
N GLY A 96 14.23 -5.88 -2.72
CA GLY A 96 12.91 -5.48 -2.23
C GLY A 96 12.57 -4.02 -2.50
N GLN A 97 13.46 -3.28 -3.18
CA GLN A 97 13.24 -1.90 -3.57
C GLN A 97 14.20 -1.48 -4.71
N GLY A 98 13.66 -0.89 -5.74
CA GLY A 98 14.37 -0.24 -6.84
C GLY A 98 13.67 1.06 -7.18
N PHE A 99 13.24 1.22 -8.42
CA PHE A 99 12.27 2.25 -8.82
C PHE A 99 10.92 2.01 -8.17
N TYR A 100 10.52 0.73 -8.03
CA TYR A 100 9.32 0.29 -7.32
C TYR A 100 9.67 -0.44 -6.03
N PRO A 101 8.72 -0.52 -5.09
CA PRO A 101 8.83 -1.41 -3.94
C PRO A 101 8.39 -2.82 -4.31
N TYR A 102 9.07 -3.83 -3.77
CA TYR A 102 8.78 -5.24 -3.98
C TYR A 102 8.63 -5.99 -2.66
N PRO A 103 7.77 -7.03 -2.60
CA PRO A 103 7.65 -7.87 -1.42
C PRO A 103 8.93 -8.68 -1.19
N LYS A 104 9.32 -8.81 0.08
CA LYS A 104 10.28 -9.81 0.58
C LYS A 104 9.52 -10.77 1.50
N PRO A 105 8.76 -11.72 0.95
CA PRO A 105 7.87 -12.54 1.74
C PRO A 105 8.65 -13.47 2.66
N GLU A 106 8.07 -13.73 3.84
CA GLU A 106 8.52 -14.82 4.71
C GLU A 106 8.28 -16.18 4.05
N ALA A 107 9.00 -17.19 4.53
CA ALA A 107 8.85 -18.58 4.05
C ALA A 107 7.38 -19.04 4.15
N GLY A 108 6.89 -19.62 3.05
CA GLY A 108 5.50 -20.06 2.92
C GLY A 108 4.51 -18.98 2.40
N TYR A 109 4.98 -17.75 2.17
CA TYR A 109 4.19 -16.66 1.58
C TYR A 109 4.59 -16.29 0.16
N GLU A 110 5.58 -16.95 -0.44
CA GLU A 110 6.16 -16.61 -1.74
C GLU A 110 5.13 -16.66 -2.87
N GLN A 111 4.21 -17.61 -2.82
CA GLN A 111 3.14 -17.80 -3.82
C GLN A 111 1.75 -17.40 -3.30
N ALA A 112 1.67 -16.90 -2.07
CA ALA A 112 0.40 -16.49 -1.51
C ALA A 112 -0.13 -15.20 -2.15
N PRO A 113 -1.46 -15.05 -2.35
CA PRO A 113 -2.05 -13.82 -2.89
C PRO A 113 -1.96 -12.64 -1.91
N VAL A 114 -1.67 -12.91 -0.64
CA VAL A 114 -1.28 -11.92 0.37
C VAL A 114 0.05 -12.37 0.96
N LYS A 115 1.09 -11.59 0.72
CA LYS A 115 2.45 -11.91 1.17
C LYS A 115 2.76 -11.17 2.47
N LEU A 116 3.23 -11.90 3.47
CA LEU A 116 3.72 -11.34 4.72
C LEU A 116 5.22 -11.04 4.60
N ASP A 117 5.60 -9.80 4.89
CA ASP A 117 6.98 -9.28 4.87
C ASP A 117 7.23 -8.53 6.18
N ARG A 118 7.96 -9.15 7.13
CA ARG A 118 8.30 -8.53 8.41
C ARG A 118 9.57 -7.72 8.30
N ARG A 119 9.53 -6.51 8.84
CA ARG A 119 10.64 -5.55 8.85
C ARG A 119 10.88 -5.01 10.25
N GLY A 120 11.30 -5.88 11.16
CA GLY A 120 11.45 -5.58 12.59
C GLY A 120 10.10 -5.45 13.30
N ASP A 121 9.85 -4.31 13.96
CA ASP A 121 8.60 -4.03 14.67
C ASP A 121 7.44 -3.59 13.75
N VAL A 122 7.63 -3.69 12.43
CA VAL A 122 6.64 -3.37 11.40
C VAL A 122 6.50 -4.56 10.46
N ALA A 123 5.31 -4.78 9.92
CA ALA A 123 5.10 -5.73 8.83
C ALA A 123 4.44 -5.05 7.63
N VAL A 124 4.63 -5.64 6.45
CA VAL A 124 3.90 -5.28 5.23
C VAL A 124 3.07 -6.49 4.81
N LEU A 125 1.78 -6.28 4.60
CA LEU A 125 0.89 -7.23 3.94
C LEU A 125 0.73 -6.78 2.49
N TRP A 126 1.39 -7.49 1.60
CA TRP A 126 1.33 -7.21 0.17
C TRP A 126 0.17 -7.93 -0.47
N LEU A 127 -0.79 -7.19 -0.99
CA LEU A 127 -1.83 -7.74 -1.86
C LEU A 127 -1.24 -7.94 -3.26
N ASP A 128 -0.93 -9.19 -3.59
CA ASP A 128 -0.26 -9.59 -4.84
C ASP A 128 -1.03 -10.74 -5.50
N ASN A 129 -2.21 -10.40 -6.02
CA ASN A 129 -3.14 -11.32 -6.69
C ASN A 129 -3.46 -10.81 -8.11
N PRO A 130 -2.50 -10.93 -9.05
CA PRO A 130 -2.68 -10.42 -10.41
C PRO A 130 -3.86 -11.14 -11.14
N PRO A 131 -4.47 -10.50 -12.15
CA PRO A 131 -4.06 -9.18 -12.68
C PRO A 131 -4.64 -7.98 -11.92
N ALA A 132 -5.69 -8.14 -11.15
CA ALA A 132 -6.52 -7.04 -10.64
C ALA A 132 -6.52 -6.90 -9.10
N ASN A 133 -5.79 -7.73 -8.39
CA ASN A 133 -5.80 -7.77 -6.92
C ASN A 133 -7.22 -7.91 -6.33
N SER A 134 -8.09 -8.67 -7.04
CA SER A 134 -9.47 -8.84 -6.63
C SER A 134 -9.58 -9.66 -5.33
N LEU A 135 -10.49 -9.24 -4.46
CA LEU A 135 -10.77 -9.89 -3.18
C LEU A 135 -11.73 -11.07 -3.37
N SER A 136 -11.18 -12.23 -3.72
CA SER A 136 -11.90 -13.51 -3.66
C SER A 136 -11.96 -14.02 -2.22
N PRO A 137 -12.81 -15.05 -1.92
CA PRO A 137 -12.79 -15.71 -0.61
C PRO A 137 -11.39 -16.20 -0.18
N ASP A 138 -10.61 -16.75 -1.11
CA ASP A 138 -9.25 -17.24 -0.85
C ASP A 138 -8.28 -16.11 -0.50
N VAL A 139 -8.43 -14.93 -1.13
CA VAL A 139 -7.63 -13.74 -0.82
C VAL A 139 -7.99 -13.20 0.56
N VAL A 140 -9.28 -13.19 0.92
CA VAL A 140 -9.73 -12.80 2.26
C VAL A 140 -9.13 -13.74 3.31
N GLU A 141 -9.16 -15.05 3.06
CA GLU A 141 -8.55 -16.06 3.94
C GLU A 141 -7.03 -15.88 4.07
N ALA A 142 -6.35 -15.55 2.98
CA ALA A 142 -4.93 -15.26 3.00
C ALA A 142 -4.62 -13.99 3.82
N PHE A 143 -5.47 -12.96 3.75
CA PHE A 143 -5.36 -11.78 4.63
C PHE A 143 -5.56 -12.13 6.10
N GLU A 144 -6.61 -12.90 6.42
CA GLU A 144 -6.88 -13.33 7.81
C GLU A 144 -5.71 -14.13 8.38
N ARG A 145 -5.14 -15.04 7.60
CA ARG A 145 -3.97 -15.83 8.01
C ARG A 145 -2.76 -14.95 8.29
N ALA A 146 -2.40 -14.09 7.33
CA ALA A 146 -1.25 -13.20 7.46
C ALA A 146 -1.44 -12.18 8.59
N TRP A 147 -2.65 -11.65 8.76
CA TRP A 147 -3.00 -10.78 9.87
C TRP A 147 -2.86 -11.49 11.22
N GLY A 148 -3.37 -12.72 11.34
CA GLY A 148 -3.29 -13.50 12.58
C GLY A 148 -1.86 -13.73 13.08
N GLU A 149 -0.87 -13.73 12.17
CA GLU A 149 0.53 -13.86 12.55
C GLU A 149 1.16 -12.54 13.05
N VAL A 150 0.60 -11.39 12.69
CA VAL A 150 1.17 -10.08 13.04
C VAL A 150 0.34 -9.28 14.05
N ASP A 151 -0.94 -9.64 14.23
CA ASP A 151 -1.83 -8.96 15.17
C ASP A 151 -1.28 -9.00 16.59
N GLY A 152 -1.05 -7.81 17.14
CA GLY A 152 -0.44 -7.66 18.46
C GLY A 152 1.03 -8.09 18.60
N GLN A 153 1.66 -8.58 17.50
CA GLN A 153 3.07 -8.97 17.46
C GLN A 153 3.97 -7.87 16.89
N VAL A 154 3.41 -7.01 16.05
CA VAL A 154 4.09 -5.83 15.51
C VAL A 154 3.33 -4.56 15.88
N ALA A 155 4.03 -3.44 15.92
CA ALA A 155 3.44 -2.15 16.27
C ALA A 155 2.55 -1.57 15.16
N ALA A 156 2.95 -1.79 13.91
CA ALA A 156 2.21 -1.31 12.76
C ALA A 156 2.30 -2.28 11.58
N VAL A 157 1.23 -2.30 10.77
CA VAL A 157 1.15 -3.03 9.50
C VAL A 157 0.87 -2.06 8.38
N VAL A 158 1.64 -2.16 7.30
CA VAL A 158 1.36 -1.47 6.03
C VAL A 158 0.68 -2.45 5.09
N VAL A 159 -0.50 -2.11 4.58
CA VAL A 159 -1.17 -2.84 3.50
C VAL A 159 -0.79 -2.16 2.19
N ALA A 160 -0.13 -2.88 1.29
CA ALA A 160 0.41 -2.35 0.05
C ALA A 160 0.18 -3.30 -1.13
N SER A 161 0.39 -2.82 -2.34
CA SER A 161 0.38 -3.62 -3.56
C SER A 161 1.69 -3.45 -4.32
N PRO A 162 2.29 -4.53 -4.85
CA PRO A 162 3.44 -4.43 -5.74
C PRO A 162 3.03 -4.14 -7.19
N ASN A 163 1.73 -4.18 -7.51
CA ASN A 163 1.23 -3.82 -8.84
C ASN A 163 1.36 -2.30 -9.04
N PRO A 164 2.11 -1.80 -10.02
CA PRO A 164 2.42 -0.38 -10.16
C PRO A 164 1.19 0.49 -10.49
N ALA A 165 0.13 -0.09 -11.05
CA ALA A 165 -1.04 0.65 -11.52
C ALA A 165 -2.25 0.55 -10.58
N LEU A 166 -2.26 -0.43 -9.69
CA LEU A 166 -3.49 -0.84 -9.02
C LEU A 166 -3.22 -1.25 -7.57
N PHE A 167 -3.97 -0.66 -6.65
CA PHE A 167 -4.03 -1.17 -5.27
C PHE A 167 -4.94 -2.40 -5.20
N CYS A 168 -6.21 -2.25 -5.55
CA CYS A 168 -7.19 -3.34 -5.56
C CYS A 168 -8.45 -2.94 -6.35
N ALA A 169 -8.86 -3.75 -7.32
CA ALA A 169 -10.04 -3.50 -8.15
C ALA A 169 -11.37 -3.84 -7.46
N GLY A 170 -11.34 -4.37 -6.23
CA GLY A 170 -12.54 -4.73 -5.48
C GLY A 170 -12.79 -6.22 -5.36
N ALA A 171 -14.03 -6.58 -5.08
CA ALA A 171 -14.44 -7.97 -4.92
C ALA A 171 -14.33 -8.76 -6.25
N ASP A 172 -14.06 -10.06 -6.15
CA ASP A 172 -14.14 -10.96 -7.31
C ASP A 172 -15.60 -11.20 -7.69
N ILE A 173 -16.08 -10.44 -8.66
CA ILE A 173 -17.47 -10.53 -9.16
C ILE A 173 -17.78 -11.92 -9.73
N LYS A 174 -16.78 -12.63 -10.28
CA LYS A 174 -16.98 -14.00 -10.76
C LYS A 174 -17.27 -14.97 -9.62
N ALA A 175 -16.71 -14.73 -8.43
CA ALA A 175 -17.02 -15.54 -7.25
C ALA A 175 -18.50 -15.35 -6.86
N PHE A 176 -19.06 -14.14 -6.97
CA PHE A 176 -20.47 -13.86 -6.66
C PHE A 176 -21.45 -14.63 -7.54
N THR A 177 -21.11 -14.90 -8.80
CA THR A 177 -22.00 -15.70 -9.68
C THR A 177 -22.15 -17.15 -9.23
N ARG A 178 -21.31 -17.62 -8.31
CA ARG A 178 -21.31 -19.00 -7.79
C ARG A 178 -21.85 -19.09 -6.36
N MET A 179 -22.20 -17.95 -5.75
CA MET A 179 -22.72 -17.88 -4.38
C MET A 179 -24.25 -17.76 -4.43
N ASP A 180 -24.92 -18.47 -3.55
CA ASP A 180 -26.30 -18.17 -3.21
C ASP A 180 -26.38 -17.04 -2.15
N ALA A 181 -27.59 -16.66 -1.77
CA ALA A 181 -27.81 -15.56 -0.84
C ALA A 181 -27.32 -15.88 0.60
N GLU A 182 -27.21 -17.13 0.98
CA GLU A 182 -26.71 -17.58 2.30
C GLU A 182 -25.17 -17.48 2.32
N ALA A 183 -24.50 -18.10 1.35
CA ALA A 183 -23.05 -18.01 1.19
C ALA A 183 -22.58 -16.56 1.05
N GLY A 184 -23.35 -15.71 0.35
CA GLY A 184 -23.06 -14.28 0.26
C GLY A 184 -23.11 -13.56 1.61
N ARG A 185 -24.13 -13.86 2.45
CA ARG A 185 -24.22 -13.30 3.82
C ARG A 185 -23.07 -13.74 4.71
N ASP A 186 -22.70 -15.03 4.64
CA ASP A 186 -21.60 -15.59 5.42
C ASP A 186 -20.26 -14.95 5.03
N GLN A 187 -20.02 -14.78 3.74
CA GLN A 187 -18.83 -14.09 3.24
C GLN A 187 -18.77 -12.63 3.74
N LEU A 188 -19.89 -11.90 3.67
CA LEU A 188 -19.94 -10.53 4.20
C LEU A 188 -19.70 -10.50 5.72
N ALA A 189 -20.29 -11.42 6.47
CA ALA A 189 -20.07 -11.52 7.92
C ALA A 189 -18.59 -11.75 8.24
N ARG A 190 -17.91 -12.61 7.47
CA ARG A 190 -16.47 -12.88 7.58
C ARG A 190 -15.64 -11.62 7.34
N VAL A 191 -15.87 -10.94 6.21
CA VAL A 191 -15.13 -9.71 5.87
C VAL A 191 -15.38 -8.60 6.89
N HIS A 192 -16.63 -8.45 7.37
CA HIS A 192 -16.92 -7.51 8.45
C HIS A 192 -16.19 -7.85 9.76
N ALA A 193 -16.11 -9.15 10.10
CA ALA A 193 -15.36 -9.58 11.29
C ALA A 193 -13.87 -9.27 11.16
N PHE A 194 -13.29 -9.53 9.99
CA PHE A 194 -11.89 -9.22 9.70
C PHE A 194 -11.61 -7.71 9.79
N GLY A 195 -12.41 -6.87 9.12
CA GLY A 195 -12.25 -5.41 9.21
C GLY A 195 -12.34 -4.90 10.66
N ARG A 196 -13.30 -5.42 11.46
CA ARG A 196 -13.39 -5.08 12.88
C ARG A 196 -12.21 -5.57 13.71
N ALA A 197 -11.62 -6.71 13.37
CA ALA A 197 -10.40 -7.20 14.02
C ALA A 197 -9.24 -6.23 13.82
N MET A 198 -9.03 -5.75 12.59
CA MET A 198 -8.04 -4.72 12.28
C MET A 198 -8.29 -3.41 13.06
N GLU A 199 -9.54 -2.92 13.06
CA GLU A 199 -9.93 -1.68 13.74
C GLU A 199 -9.74 -1.74 15.26
N ARG A 200 -9.94 -2.91 15.87
CA ARG A 200 -9.84 -3.11 17.34
C ARG A 200 -8.47 -3.53 17.83
N SER A 201 -7.59 -3.92 16.94
CA SER A 201 -6.24 -4.34 17.29
C SER A 201 -5.41 -3.21 17.87
N ARG A 202 -4.46 -3.54 18.73
CA ARG A 202 -3.40 -2.61 19.15
C ARG A 202 -2.38 -2.33 18.04
N THR A 203 -2.29 -3.20 17.03
CA THR A 203 -1.47 -2.97 15.84
C THR A 203 -2.13 -1.92 14.96
N LEU A 204 -1.42 -0.83 14.66
CA LEU A 204 -1.94 0.22 13.78
C LEU A 204 -1.77 -0.16 12.33
N THR A 205 -2.79 0.08 11.53
CA THR A 205 -2.81 -0.27 10.10
C THR A 205 -2.73 0.96 9.19
N ILE A 206 -1.88 0.90 8.15
CA ILE A 206 -1.69 1.95 7.16
C ILE A 206 -1.96 1.36 5.77
N ALA A 207 -2.96 1.86 5.05
CA ALA A 207 -3.11 1.56 3.63
C ALA A 207 -2.19 2.47 2.82
N ALA A 208 -1.26 1.89 2.07
CA ALA A 208 -0.41 2.57 1.09
C ALA A 208 -1.02 2.39 -0.30
N VAL A 209 -1.88 3.32 -0.71
CA VAL A 209 -2.69 3.21 -1.93
C VAL A 209 -1.92 3.80 -3.10
N ASN A 210 -1.30 2.93 -3.90
CA ASN A 210 -0.41 3.30 -5.00
C ASN A 210 -1.10 3.51 -6.35
N GLY A 211 -2.38 3.20 -6.45
CA GLY A 211 -3.14 3.29 -7.69
C GLY A 211 -4.63 3.18 -7.41
N THR A 212 -5.36 2.60 -8.34
CA THR A 212 -6.82 2.49 -8.25
C THR A 212 -7.25 1.57 -7.11
N ALA A 213 -8.15 2.05 -6.25
CA ALA A 213 -8.80 1.34 -5.16
C ALA A 213 -10.34 1.44 -5.33
N LEU A 214 -10.98 0.38 -5.81
CA LEU A 214 -12.41 0.38 -6.13
C LEU A 214 -13.18 -0.65 -5.30
N GLY A 215 -14.44 -0.33 -4.97
CA GLY A 215 -15.34 -1.22 -4.25
C GLY A 215 -14.68 -1.83 -3.00
N GLY A 216 -14.65 -3.15 -2.91
CA GLY A 216 -13.98 -3.85 -1.82
C GLY A 216 -12.52 -3.43 -1.58
N GLY A 217 -11.80 -2.94 -2.60
CA GLY A 217 -10.44 -2.40 -2.45
C GLY A 217 -10.42 -1.05 -1.73
N CYS A 218 -11.38 -0.18 -2.03
CA CYS A 218 -11.60 1.06 -1.30
C CYS A 218 -12.06 0.75 0.14
N GLU A 219 -12.90 -0.27 0.32
CA GLU A 219 -13.38 -0.72 1.63
C GLU A 219 -12.25 -1.31 2.50
N LEU A 220 -11.32 -2.08 1.87
CA LEU A 220 -10.09 -2.55 2.55
C LEU A 220 -9.22 -1.37 3.01
N ALA A 221 -9.03 -0.38 2.14
CA ALA A 221 -8.29 0.83 2.50
C ALA A 221 -8.97 1.58 3.67
N MET A 222 -10.32 1.69 3.66
CA MET A 222 -11.09 2.31 4.74
C MET A 222 -11.09 1.50 6.04
N ALA A 223 -10.87 0.18 6.00
CA ALA A 223 -10.72 -0.65 7.19
C ALA A 223 -9.36 -0.48 7.87
N CYS A 224 -8.36 0.08 7.19
CA CYS A 224 -7.11 0.51 7.81
C CYS A 224 -7.33 1.80 8.62
N ASP A 225 -6.53 2.00 9.67
CA ASP A 225 -6.60 3.20 10.53
C ASP A 225 -6.22 4.47 9.77
N VAL A 226 -5.19 4.38 8.93
CA VAL A 226 -4.62 5.50 8.16
C VAL A 226 -4.51 5.12 6.68
N ARG A 227 -4.74 6.10 5.80
CA ARG A 227 -4.59 5.97 4.33
C ARG A 227 -3.62 7.01 3.82
N ILE A 228 -2.55 6.55 3.17
CA ILE A 228 -1.62 7.39 2.41
C ILE A 228 -1.80 7.02 0.95
N ALA A 229 -1.98 8.00 0.09
CA ALA A 229 -2.20 7.78 -1.34
C ALA A 229 -1.05 8.33 -2.18
N ALA A 230 -0.71 7.63 -3.24
CA ALA A 230 0.05 8.20 -4.34
C ALA A 230 -0.79 9.28 -5.04
N PHE A 231 -0.15 10.29 -5.63
CA PHE A 231 -0.83 11.34 -6.39
C PHE A 231 -1.71 10.75 -7.51
N SER A 232 -1.25 9.71 -8.17
CA SER A 232 -1.99 9.02 -9.24
C SER A 232 -3.06 8.05 -8.76
N ALA A 233 -3.28 7.90 -7.45
CA ALA A 233 -4.28 6.99 -6.92
C ALA A 233 -5.71 7.52 -7.13
N SER A 234 -6.67 6.59 -7.17
CA SER A 234 -8.09 6.92 -7.25
C SER A 234 -8.91 5.99 -6.35
N PHE A 235 -10.04 6.49 -5.87
CA PHE A 235 -10.92 5.81 -4.93
C PHE A 235 -12.35 5.83 -5.44
N GLY A 236 -13.07 4.72 -5.33
CA GLY A 236 -14.47 4.68 -5.77
C GLY A 236 -15.24 3.52 -5.19
N GLN A 237 -16.58 3.66 -5.24
CA GLN A 237 -17.55 2.65 -4.83
C GLN A 237 -18.50 2.41 -6.01
N PRO A 238 -18.06 1.64 -7.04
CA PRO A 238 -18.81 1.47 -8.30
C PRO A 238 -19.90 0.40 -8.25
N GLU A 239 -20.23 -0.14 -7.08
CA GLU A 239 -21.17 -1.24 -6.88
C GLU A 239 -22.55 -0.95 -7.45
N ILE A 240 -22.97 0.32 -7.47
CA ILE A 240 -24.24 0.75 -8.05
C ILE A 240 -24.37 0.41 -9.54
N ASN A 241 -23.25 0.40 -10.27
CA ASN A 241 -23.22 0.03 -11.69
C ASN A 241 -23.53 -1.46 -11.93
N LEU A 242 -23.46 -2.27 -10.86
CA LEU A 242 -23.82 -3.68 -10.86
C LEU A 242 -25.22 -3.92 -10.25
N GLY A 243 -25.93 -2.85 -9.85
CA GLY A 243 -27.25 -2.94 -9.18
C GLY A 243 -27.15 -3.45 -7.73
N ILE A 244 -25.99 -3.33 -7.10
CA ILE A 244 -25.74 -3.70 -5.70
C ILE A 244 -25.16 -2.52 -4.91
N ILE A 245 -24.92 -2.71 -3.63
CA ILE A 245 -24.32 -1.71 -2.75
C ILE A 245 -22.94 -2.21 -2.23
N PRO A 246 -22.07 -1.31 -1.75
CA PRO A 246 -20.85 -1.70 -1.04
C PRO A 246 -21.15 -2.67 0.10
N GLY A 247 -20.44 -3.78 0.15
CA GLY A 247 -20.72 -4.89 1.06
C GLY A 247 -19.64 -5.14 2.12
N PHE A 248 -18.43 -4.63 1.96
CA PHE A 248 -17.32 -4.89 2.87
C PHE A 248 -17.19 -3.81 3.98
N GLY A 249 -18.25 -3.06 4.20
CA GLY A 249 -18.38 -2.05 5.26
C GLY A 249 -18.31 -0.61 4.76
N GLY A 250 -18.22 -0.38 3.45
CA GLY A 250 -18.15 0.94 2.85
C GLY A 250 -19.36 1.82 3.16
N THR A 251 -20.57 1.24 3.17
CA THR A 251 -21.78 1.97 3.56
C THR A 251 -21.74 2.54 4.98
N GLN A 252 -20.85 2.04 5.84
CA GLN A 252 -20.67 2.49 7.21
C GLN A 252 -19.41 3.33 7.42
N ARG A 253 -18.29 2.94 6.80
CA ARG A 253 -17.01 3.65 6.96
C ARG A 253 -16.94 4.94 6.15
N LEU A 254 -17.39 4.90 4.90
CA LEU A 254 -17.31 6.08 4.02
C LEU A 254 -18.05 7.30 4.62
N PRO A 255 -19.30 7.21 5.06
CA PRO A 255 -19.99 8.39 5.64
C PRO A 255 -19.37 8.90 6.94
N ARG A 256 -18.65 8.08 7.68
CA ARG A 256 -17.88 8.51 8.87
C ARG A 256 -16.61 9.28 8.52
N LEU A 257 -16.05 9.04 7.33
CA LEU A 257 -14.85 9.70 6.83
C LEU A 257 -15.17 11.00 6.09
N VAL A 258 -16.09 10.94 5.12
CA VAL A 258 -16.36 12.05 4.18
C VAL A 258 -17.70 12.76 4.44
N GLY A 259 -18.44 12.33 5.45
CA GLY A 259 -19.79 12.81 5.72
C GLY A 259 -20.85 12.15 4.82
N ARG A 260 -22.13 12.19 5.29
CA ARG A 260 -23.23 11.44 4.69
C ARG A 260 -23.51 11.86 3.23
N ALA A 261 -23.49 13.15 2.93
CA ALA A 261 -23.83 13.66 1.60
C ALA A 261 -22.84 13.19 0.55
N LYS A 262 -21.53 13.35 0.81
CA LYS A 262 -20.47 12.92 -0.10
C LYS A 262 -20.43 11.40 -0.25
N ALA A 263 -20.65 10.65 0.83
CA ALA A 263 -20.74 9.20 0.75
C ALA A 263 -21.91 8.72 -0.13
N LEU A 264 -23.08 9.38 -0.04
CA LEU A 264 -24.21 9.06 -0.94
C LEU A 264 -23.87 9.39 -2.39
N GLU A 265 -23.25 10.53 -2.67
CA GLU A 265 -22.79 10.92 -4.00
C GLU A 265 -21.86 9.83 -4.58
N MET A 266 -20.78 9.47 -3.88
CA MET A 266 -19.81 8.46 -4.32
C MET A 266 -20.47 7.08 -4.54
N ASN A 267 -21.36 6.66 -3.63
CA ASN A 267 -22.05 5.35 -3.72
C ASN A 267 -23.15 5.29 -4.78
N THR A 268 -23.73 6.43 -5.18
CA THR A 268 -24.88 6.46 -6.13
C THR A 268 -24.48 6.86 -7.54
N ILE A 269 -23.42 7.64 -7.70
CA ILE A 269 -22.82 7.97 -9.00
C ILE A 269 -21.88 6.84 -9.44
N GLY A 270 -21.04 6.33 -8.49
CA GLY A 270 -20.14 5.21 -8.75
C GLY A 270 -18.86 5.58 -9.50
N ASP A 271 -18.64 6.86 -9.79
CA ASP A 271 -17.42 7.33 -10.42
C ASP A 271 -16.29 7.40 -9.39
N PRO A 272 -15.04 7.10 -9.77
CA PRO A 272 -13.91 7.26 -8.90
C PRO A 272 -13.55 8.73 -8.71
N VAL A 273 -13.06 9.07 -7.51
CA VAL A 273 -12.47 10.36 -7.17
C VAL A 273 -10.95 10.26 -7.17
N SER A 274 -10.25 11.35 -7.49
CA SER A 274 -8.80 11.45 -7.43
C SER A 274 -8.27 11.37 -5.99
N ALA A 275 -6.97 11.14 -5.82
CA ALA A 275 -6.31 11.19 -4.52
C ALA A 275 -6.44 12.57 -3.84
N GLU A 276 -6.38 13.66 -4.61
CA GLU A 276 -6.52 15.03 -4.13
C GLU A 276 -7.94 15.29 -3.59
N GLU A 277 -8.96 14.94 -4.38
CA GLU A 277 -10.37 15.04 -3.94
C GLU A 277 -10.62 14.16 -2.70
N ALA A 278 -10.09 12.93 -2.68
CA ALA A 278 -10.19 12.02 -1.53
C ALA A 278 -9.53 12.62 -0.27
N TYR A 279 -8.44 13.36 -0.42
CA TYR A 279 -7.80 14.11 0.67
C TYR A 279 -8.67 15.28 1.14
N GLU A 280 -9.21 16.06 0.23
CA GLU A 280 -10.10 17.19 0.55
C GLU A 280 -11.37 16.75 1.29
N TYR A 281 -11.91 15.57 0.93
CA TYR A 281 -13.09 15.00 1.59
C TYR A 281 -12.79 14.33 2.94
N GLY A 282 -11.52 14.15 3.30
CA GLY A 282 -11.11 13.46 4.51
C GLY A 282 -11.05 11.94 4.39
N LEU A 283 -11.20 11.37 3.19
CA LEU A 283 -11.02 9.95 2.95
C LEU A 283 -9.55 9.52 3.08
N VAL A 284 -8.61 10.37 2.67
CA VAL A 284 -7.17 10.12 2.68
C VAL A 284 -6.48 11.07 3.66
N ASN A 285 -5.52 10.55 4.44
CA ASN A 285 -4.78 11.34 5.43
C ASN A 285 -3.62 12.13 4.83
N ARG A 286 -3.06 11.63 3.72
CA ARG A 286 -1.93 12.28 3.03
C ARG A 286 -1.84 11.82 1.59
N VAL A 287 -1.55 12.76 0.69
CA VAL A 287 -1.16 12.49 -0.70
C VAL A 287 0.32 12.81 -0.85
N VAL A 288 1.05 11.96 -1.57
CA VAL A 288 2.49 12.10 -1.84
C VAL A 288 2.78 11.75 -3.30
N ALA A 289 3.96 12.14 -3.79
CA ALA A 289 4.42 11.69 -5.10
C ALA A 289 4.47 10.15 -5.15
N ASP A 290 4.19 9.56 -6.29
CA ASP A 290 4.04 8.11 -6.45
C ASP A 290 5.25 7.32 -5.92
N HIS A 291 6.46 7.78 -6.24
CA HIS A 291 7.71 7.16 -5.80
C HIS A 291 8.01 7.33 -4.30
N GLU A 292 7.33 8.24 -3.60
CA GLU A 292 7.51 8.48 -2.16
C GLU A 292 6.53 7.66 -1.31
N LEU A 293 5.49 7.08 -1.91
CA LEU A 293 4.39 6.46 -1.17
C LEU A 293 4.87 5.40 -0.18
N PHE A 294 5.60 4.41 -0.68
CA PHE A 294 6.03 3.29 0.15
C PHE A 294 6.98 3.74 1.27
N ASP A 295 7.94 4.58 0.93
CA ASP A 295 8.90 5.13 1.90
C ASP A 295 8.19 5.98 2.97
N THR A 296 7.18 6.77 2.59
CA THR A 296 6.36 7.55 3.52
C THR A 296 5.54 6.65 4.45
N ALA A 297 4.88 5.62 3.91
CA ALA A 297 4.10 4.67 4.71
C ALA A 297 5.00 3.93 5.71
N MET A 298 6.16 3.46 5.27
CA MET A 298 7.16 2.80 6.12
C MET A 298 7.76 3.74 7.18
N ALA A 299 7.99 5.01 6.83
CA ALA A 299 8.47 6.00 7.80
C ALA A 299 7.43 6.28 8.89
N TRP A 300 6.13 6.36 8.53
CA TRP A 300 5.05 6.50 9.50
C TRP A 300 4.93 5.25 10.38
N ALA A 301 4.94 4.06 9.79
CA ALA A 301 4.89 2.79 10.52
C ALA A 301 6.03 2.67 11.53
N ARG A 302 7.27 2.98 11.13
CA ARG A 302 8.44 3.00 12.02
C ARG A 302 8.36 4.08 13.11
N LYS A 303 7.74 5.22 12.82
CA LYS A 303 7.50 6.27 13.82
C LYS A 303 6.48 5.79 14.87
N ILE A 304 5.43 5.12 14.44
CA ILE A 304 4.40 4.54 15.28
C ILE A 304 4.99 3.43 16.15
N ALA A 305 5.86 2.58 15.59
CA ALA A 305 6.54 1.51 16.33
C ALA A 305 7.42 2.01 17.50
N ARG A 306 7.71 3.30 17.55
CA ARG A 306 8.43 3.93 18.67
C ARG A 306 7.53 4.55 19.72
N GLN A 307 6.21 4.49 19.55
CA GLN A 307 5.24 5.01 20.51
C GLN A 307 4.82 3.92 21.51
N ALA A 308 4.21 4.35 22.63
CA ALA A 308 3.71 3.45 23.65
C ALA A 308 2.54 2.60 23.10
N PRO A 309 2.66 1.26 23.03
CA PRO A 309 1.66 0.40 22.39
C PRO A 309 0.28 0.48 23.09
N LEU A 310 0.26 0.53 24.43
CA LEU A 310 -0.99 0.66 25.19
C LEU A 310 -1.71 1.98 24.88
N ALA A 311 -0.96 3.07 24.68
CA ALA A 311 -1.56 4.36 24.33
C ALA A 311 -2.20 4.30 22.93
N ILE A 312 -1.55 3.64 21.93
CA ILE A 312 -2.12 3.45 20.60
C ILE A 312 -3.41 2.64 20.67
N GLU A 313 -3.41 1.53 21.40
CA GLU A 313 -4.60 0.69 21.61
C GLU A 313 -5.77 1.49 22.17
N GLN A 314 -5.53 2.26 23.24
CA GLN A 314 -6.56 3.06 23.87
C GLN A 314 -7.06 4.19 22.95
N LEU A 315 -6.17 4.86 22.19
CA LEU A 315 -6.56 5.86 21.19
C LEU A 315 -7.47 5.26 20.12
N LYS A 316 -7.14 4.10 19.57
CA LYS A 316 -8.01 3.40 18.59
C LYS A 316 -9.37 3.09 19.19
N ARG A 317 -9.40 2.58 20.42
CA ARG A 317 -10.64 2.22 21.12
C ARG A 317 -11.58 3.41 21.34
N VAL A 318 -11.06 4.56 21.79
CA VAL A 318 -11.90 5.72 22.12
C VAL A 318 -12.29 6.54 20.90
N SER A 319 -11.45 6.57 19.86
CA SER A 319 -11.73 7.32 18.63
C SER A 319 -12.94 6.80 17.85
N GLY A 320 -13.35 5.55 18.09
CA GLY A 320 -14.53 4.92 17.47
C GLY A 320 -15.80 4.96 18.32
N ALA A 321 -15.82 5.71 19.43
CA ALA A 321 -16.99 5.77 20.32
C ALA A 321 -18.17 6.50 19.67
N ASP A 322 -19.37 5.92 19.75
CA ASP A 322 -20.60 6.53 19.26
C ASP A 322 -21.14 7.55 20.28
N GLY A 323 -21.15 8.82 19.89
CA GLY A 323 -21.68 9.92 20.69
C GLY A 323 -20.64 10.59 21.63
N PHE A 324 -20.74 11.92 21.72
CA PHE A 324 -19.75 12.77 22.41
C PHE A 324 -19.60 12.43 23.90
N GLU A 325 -20.70 12.31 24.62
CA GLU A 325 -20.66 12.02 26.07
C GLU A 325 -20.14 10.61 26.38
N ALA A 326 -20.53 9.62 25.56
CA ALA A 326 -20.00 8.26 25.68
C ALA A 326 -18.51 8.23 25.36
N GLY A 327 -18.08 9.00 24.35
CA GLY A 327 -16.67 9.18 24.00
C GLY A 327 -15.86 9.77 25.15
N LEU A 328 -16.34 10.85 25.80
CA LEU A 328 -15.67 11.46 26.98
C LEU A 328 -15.59 10.50 28.17
N ALA A 329 -16.62 9.68 28.38
CA ALA A 329 -16.60 8.68 29.45
C ALA A 329 -15.53 7.61 29.14
N ALA A 330 -15.49 7.10 27.89
CA ALA A 330 -14.48 6.12 27.46
C ALA A 330 -13.04 6.69 27.51
N GLU A 331 -12.86 7.98 27.17
CA GLU A 331 -11.57 8.68 27.23
C GLU A 331 -11.05 8.76 28.68
N ARG A 332 -11.89 9.07 29.66
CA ARG A 332 -11.45 9.10 31.08
C ARG A 332 -10.91 7.76 31.53
N GLU A 333 -11.60 6.67 31.23
CA GLU A 333 -11.14 5.31 31.57
C GLU A 333 -9.85 4.93 30.80
N ALA A 334 -9.77 5.27 29.52
CA ALA A 334 -8.59 5.02 28.70
C ALA A 334 -7.37 5.81 29.23
N PHE A 335 -7.59 7.10 29.57
CA PHE A 335 -6.53 7.93 30.14
C PHE A 335 -6.03 7.37 31.49
N ALA A 336 -6.94 6.99 32.39
CA ALA A 336 -6.56 6.39 33.66
C ALA A 336 -5.72 5.10 33.47
N THR A 337 -6.12 4.25 32.49
CA THR A 337 -5.41 3.03 32.17
C THR A 337 -3.99 3.32 31.66
N VAL A 338 -3.85 4.25 30.69
CA VAL A 338 -2.54 4.61 30.13
C VAL A 338 -1.68 5.31 31.17
N PHE A 339 -2.25 6.24 31.96
CA PHE A 339 -1.50 7.02 32.96
C PHE A 339 -0.90 6.15 34.05
N ALA A 340 -1.53 5.02 34.39
CA ALA A 340 -1.01 4.06 35.35
C ALA A 340 0.11 3.16 34.82
N SER A 341 0.37 3.15 33.51
CA SER A 341 1.36 2.27 32.85
C SER A 341 2.82 2.63 33.17
N GLU A 342 3.72 1.67 32.96
CA GLU A 342 5.16 1.93 33.03
C GLU A 342 5.61 2.86 31.90
N ASP A 343 5.03 2.71 30.71
CA ASP A 343 5.33 3.55 29.56
C ASP A 343 4.96 5.02 29.79
N ALA A 344 3.87 5.32 30.52
CA ALA A 344 3.54 6.69 30.87
C ALA A 344 4.58 7.29 31.83
N ARG A 345 5.02 6.52 32.82
CA ARG A 345 6.10 6.94 33.75
C ARG A 345 7.41 7.18 33.01
N GLU A 346 7.80 6.26 32.12
CA GLU A 346 8.98 6.41 31.28
C GLU A 346 8.89 7.64 30.37
N GLY A 347 7.74 7.84 29.71
CA GLY A 347 7.52 8.99 28.83
C GLY A 347 7.65 10.32 29.56
N ILE A 348 7.04 10.44 30.76
CA ILE A 348 7.11 11.63 31.60
C ILE A 348 8.55 11.86 32.08
N ALA A 349 9.23 10.82 32.58
CA ALA A 349 10.62 10.91 33.02
C ALA A 349 11.56 11.32 31.89
N ALA A 350 11.44 10.68 30.72
CA ALA A 350 12.21 11.00 29.53
C ALA A 350 12.02 12.45 29.07
N PHE A 351 10.78 12.97 29.14
CA PHE A 351 10.48 14.36 28.81
C PHE A 351 11.19 15.34 29.77
N VAL A 352 11.10 15.10 31.08
CA VAL A 352 11.76 15.92 32.10
C VAL A 352 13.29 15.89 31.96
N GLU A 353 13.84 14.71 31.68
CA GLU A 353 15.28 14.47 31.49
C GLU A 353 15.81 14.85 30.11
N ARG A 354 14.95 15.30 29.17
CA ARG A 354 15.28 15.67 27.79
C ARG A 354 15.97 14.55 27.00
N ARG A 355 15.57 13.32 27.23
CA ARG A 355 16.04 12.12 26.48
C ARG A 355 14.91 11.50 25.67
N ARG A 356 15.23 10.56 24.79
CA ARG A 356 14.22 9.76 24.09
C ARG A 356 13.65 8.69 25.00
N PRO A 357 12.31 8.52 25.04
CA PRO A 357 11.68 7.45 25.82
C PRO A 357 11.97 6.07 25.20
N ARG A 358 11.85 5.02 26.01
CA ARG A 358 11.95 3.62 25.61
C ARG A 358 10.73 2.89 26.11
N PHE A 359 9.69 2.85 25.29
CA PHE A 359 8.42 2.18 25.60
C PHE A 359 8.55 0.66 25.46
N ARG A 360 7.82 -0.08 26.31
CA ARG A 360 7.87 -1.54 26.38
C ARG A 360 6.48 -2.18 26.26
N GLY A 361 5.41 -1.39 26.25
CA GLY A 361 4.03 -1.86 26.21
C GLY A 361 3.52 -2.40 27.55
N ALA A 362 4.03 -1.89 28.67
CA ALA A 362 3.70 -2.33 30.02
C ALA A 362 3.13 -1.20 30.92
#